data_15805524921f9a112f628021934cdc29
#
_entry.id   15805524921f9a112f628021934cdc29
#
_cell.length_a   1.000
_cell.length_b   1.000
_cell.length_c   1.000
_cell.angle_alpha   90.00
_cell.angle_beta   90.00
_cell.angle_gamma   90.00
#
_symmetry.space_group_name_H-M   'P 1'
#
loop_
_entity.id
_entity.type
_entity.pdbx_description
1 polymer ?
#
loop_
_entity_poly.entity_id
_entity_poly.type
_entity_poly.pdbx_seq_one_letter_code
_entity_poly.pdbx_strand_id
1 'polypeptide(L)'
;MSDPHVADTKPQVVDVKAGETIWWCHCGLSKKQPHCDGSHQGTDFTPLEFIAEKDEKVAFCLCKHTAKEPRCDGSHDALPPVELEVPDASRTTWYKVAEAGEMRDGGVRSVQAGSLTLALTCFDGQIGALENACPHQGGPLSEGSIECTEGDGDCWLRCPWHGWDFHPLTGNSPGGHDDGFKTYPFEERDDGIYLAVQESAGHAPTVSAPDGRDHGCRN
;
A
#
# COMPACT_ATOMS: atom_id res chain seq x y z
N MET A 1 -4.08 28.60 -2.49
CA MET A 1 -5.00 27.48 -2.24
C MET A 1 -4.15 26.24 -2.40
N SER A 2 -4.15 25.40 -1.41
CA SER A 2 -3.46 24.10 -1.49
C SER A 2 -4.27 23.17 -2.40
N ASP A 3 -3.60 22.35 -3.21
CA ASP A 3 -4.29 21.32 -4.00
C ASP A 3 -4.71 20.15 -3.09
N PRO A 4 -5.83 19.48 -3.37
CA PRO A 4 -6.25 18.30 -2.62
C PRO A 4 -5.26 17.15 -2.86
N HIS A 5 -5.10 16.30 -1.86
CA HIS A 5 -4.29 15.09 -1.99
C HIS A 5 -4.98 14.09 -2.93
N VAL A 6 -4.23 13.54 -3.89
CA VAL A 6 -4.73 12.46 -4.75
C VAL A 6 -4.76 11.18 -3.93
N ALA A 7 -5.96 10.72 -3.56
CA ALA A 7 -6.11 9.49 -2.78
C ALA A 7 -5.92 8.24 -3.64
N ASP A 8 -6.38 8.29 -4.90
CA ASP A 8 -6.19 7.24 -5.90
C ASP A 8 -6.37 7.85 -7.30
N THR A 9 -5.76 7.27 -8.32
CA THR A 9 -5.99 7.62 -9.73
C THR A 9 -7.19 6.92 -10.36
N LYS A 10 -7.84 6.01 -9.63
CA LYS A 10 -9.06 5.31 -10.09
C LYS A 10 -10.27 5.75 -9.26
N PRO A 11 -11.47 5.85 -9.85
CA PRO A 11 -12.68 6.12 -9.09
C PRO A 11 -13.10 4.90 -8.27
N GLN A 12 -13.73 5.14 -7.13
CA GLN A 12 -14.41 4.09 -6.38
C GLN A 12 -15.88 4.04 -6.73
N VAL A 13 -16.36 2.86 -7.17
CA VAL A 13 -17.76 2.65 -7.47
C VAL A 13 -18.49 2.17 -6.22
N VAL A 14 -19.52 2.90 -5.81
CA VAL A 14 -20.35 2.59 -4.64
C VAL A 14 -21.79 2.42 -5.07
N ASP A 15 -22.46 1.35 -4.60
CA ASP A 15 -23.88 1.16 -4.74
C ASP A 15 -24.60 2.03 -3.69
N VAL A 16 -25.40 2.99 -4.14
CA VAL A 16 -26.12 3.92 -3.27
C VAL A 16 -27.63 3.72 -3.40
N LYS A 17 -28.34 3.95 -2.30
CA LYS A 17 -29.81 3.89 -2.26
C LYS A 17 -30.41 5.28 -2.30
N ALA A 18 -31.65 5.38 -2.88
CA ALA A 18 -32.38 6.64 -2.88
C ALA A 18 -32.50 7.22 -1.46
N GLY A 19 -32.09 8.49 -1.29
CA GLY A 19 -32.08 9.17 -0.01
C GLY A 19 -30.84 8.91 0.85
N GLU A 20 -29.91 8.07 0.42
CA GLU A 20 -28.67 7.84 1.12
C GLU A 20 -27.74 9.05 1.01
N THR A 21 -27.17 9.47 2.15
CA THR A 21 -26.23 10.60 2.22
C THR A 21 -24.82 10.09 2.39
N ILE A 22 -23.93 10.54 1.51
CA ILE A 22 -22.48 10.26 1.57
C ILE A 22 -21.73 11.59 1.74
N TRP A 23 -20.89 11.66 2.74
CA TRP A 23 -19.96 12.77 2.94
C TRP A 23 -18.65 12.44 2.20
N TRP A 24 -18.54 12.93 0.97
CA TRP A 24 -17.37 12.67 0.14
C TRP A 24 -16.13 13.42 0.66
N CYS A 25 -15.02 12.70 0.78
CA CYS A 25 -13.74 13.26 1.17
C CYS A 25 -13.18 14.15 0.07
N HIS A 26 -13.15 15.48 0.27
CA HIS A 26 -12.60 16.43 -0.69
C HIS A 26 -11.08 16.58 -0.54
N CYS A 27 -10.55 16.57 0.70
CA CYS A 27 -9.11 16.77 0.96
C CYS A 27 -8.22 15.62 0.47
N GLY A 28 -8.78 14.43 0.21
CA GLY A 28 -8.03 13.24 -0.21
C GLY A 28 -7.34 12.47 0.91
N LEU A 29 -7.33 12.97 2.16
CA LEU A 29 -6.58 12.38 3.27
C LEU A 29 -7.34 11.33 4.08
N SER A 30 -8.64 11.14 3.81
CA SER A 30 -9.45 10.14 4.51
C SER A 30 -8.92 8.72 4.27
N LYS A 31 -8.84 7.92 5.33
CA LYS A 31 -8.54 6.49 5.27
C LYS A 31 -9.76 5.63 4.90
N LYS A 32 -10.93 6.26 4.76
CA LYS A 32 -12.21 5.59 4.44
C LYS A 32 -12.79 6.09 3.13
N GLN A 33 -11.94 6.24 2.10
CA GLN A 33 -12.42 6.70 0.80
C GLN A 33 -13.63 5.89 0.31
N PRO A 34 -14.61 6.52 -0.37
CA PRO A 34 -14.71 7.93 -0.70
C PRO A 34 -15.25 8.80 0.46
N HIS A 35 -15.52 8.20 1.63
CA HIS A 35 -16.15 8.83 2.77
C HIS A 35 -15.17 9.69 3.57
N CYS A 36 -15.66 10.80 4.11
CA CYS A 36 -14.91 11.63 5.04
C CYS A 36 -14.84 10.96 6.42
N ASP A 37 -13.64 10.91 7.00
CA ASP A 37 -13.37 10.39 8.36
C ASP A 37 -12.91 11.47 9.35
N GLY A 38 -12.95 12.76 8.91
CA GLY A 38 -12.50 13.89 9.71
C GLY A 38 -11.04 14.33 9.46
N SER A 39 -10.28 13.60 8.61
CA SER A 39 -8.89 13.92 8.31
C SER A 39 -8.69 15.26 7.60
N HIS A 40 -9.76 15.95 7.16
CA HIS A 40 -9.72 17.29 6.59
C HIS A 40 -9.40 18.39 7.63
N GLN A 41 -9.45 18.08 8.93
CA GLN A 41 -9.17 19.06 9.97
C GLN A 41 -7.74 19.60 9.84
N GLY A 42 -7.63 20.93 9.75
CA GLY A 42 -6.35 21.61 9.52
C GLY A 42 -6.00 21.83 8.04
N THR A 43 -6.87 21.44 7.12
CA THR A 43 -6.77 21.75 5.68
C THR A 43 -7.76 22.85 5.28
N ASP A 44 -7.60 23.38 4.07
CA ASP A 44 -8.55 24.35 3.49
C ASP A 44 -9.82 23.69 2.92
N PHE A 45 -9.94 22.37 3.04
CA PHE A 45 -11.03 21.57 2.44
C PHE A 45 -12.09 21.19 3.45
N THR A 46 -13.33 21.12 2.98
CA THR A 46 -14.48 20.57 3.73
C THR A 46 -15.08 19.41 2.96
N PRO A 47 -15.63 18.39 3.64
CA PRO A 47 -16.31 17.30 2.95
C PRO A 47 -17.53 17.81 2.17
N LEU A 48 -17.80 17.17 1.03
CA LEU A 48 -18.95 17.49 0.20
C LEU A 48 -20.07 16.50 0.49
N GLU A 49 -21.26 17.02 0.78
CA GLU A 49 -22.46 16.21 0.94
C GLU A 49 -23.00 15.76 -0.42
N PHE A 50 -23.20 14.47 -0.58
CA PHE A 50 -23.86 13.85 -1.72
C PHE A 50 -25.10 13.08 -1.25
N ILE A 51 -26.26 13.42 -1.82
CA ILE A 51 -27.53 12.72 -1.56
C ILE A 51 -27.93 11.98 -2.83
N ALA A 52 -28.08 10.67 -2.75
CA ALA A 52 -28.52 9.86 -3.89
C ALA A 52 -30.01 10.08 -4.19
N GLU A 53 -30.35 10.51 -5.39
CA GLU A 53 -31.75 10.73 -5.83
C GLU A 53 -32.49 9.41 -6.13
N LYS A 54 -31.75 8.37 -6.44
CA LYS A 54 -32.24 7.04 -6.82
C LYS A 54 -31.24 5.96 -6.46
N ASP A 55 -31.67 4.71 -6.51
CA ASP A 55 -30.78 3.55 -6.43
C ASP A 55 -29.89 3.54 -7.68
N GLU A 56 -28.58 3.73 -7.51
CA GLU A 56 -27.62 3.71 -8.61
C GLU A 56 -26.20 3.34 -8.15
N LYS A 57 -25.34 3.01 -9.13
CA LYS A 57 -23.90 2.90 -8.92
C LYS A 57 -23.25 4.25 -9.21
N VAL A 58 -22.54 4.80 -8.23
CA VAL A 58 -21.86 6.08 -8.35
C VAL A 58 -20.36 5.86 -8.33
N ALA A 59 -19.67 6.33 -9.38
CA ALA A 59 -18.22 6.37 -9.41
C ALA A 59 -17.74 7.65 -8.72
N PHE A 60 -17.33 7.56 -7.47
CA PHE A 60 -16.77 8.69 -6.72
C PHE A 60 -15.32 8.95 -7.12
N CYS A 61 -14.99 10.22 -7.34
CA CYS A 61 -13.64 10.65 -7.68
C CYS A 61 -12.70 10.49 -6.48
N LEU A 62 -11.59 9.78 -6.67
CA LEU A 62 -10.52 9.67 -5.67
C LEU A 62 -9.28 10.52 -6.01
N CYS A 63 -9.12 10.96 -7.25
CA CYS A 63 -8.04 11.88 -7.62
C CYS A 63 -8.30 13.34 -7.14
N LYS A 64 -9.53 13.68 -6.76
CA LYS A 64 -9.99 14.97 -6.25
C LYS A 64 -9.88 16.15 -7.24
N HIS A 65 -9.62 15.87 -8.53
CA HIS A 65 -9.47 16.86 -9.59
C HIS A 65 -10.63 16.85 -10.60
N THR A 66 -11.74 16.20 -10.24
CA THR A 66 -12.93 16.15 -11.10
C THR A 66 -13.61 17.51 -11.20
N ALA A 67 -14.10 17.88 -12.37
CA ALA A 67 -14.96 19.04 -12.56
C ALA A 67 -16.44 18.77 -12.21
N LYS A 68 -16.79 17.51 -11.84
CA LYS A 68 -18.17 17.07 -11.53
C LYS A 68 -18.29 16.50 -10.12
N GLU A 69 -17.69 17.16 -9.15
CA GLU A 69 -17.71 16.72 -7.76
C GLU A 69 -19.09 16.26 -7.28
N PRO A 70 -19.16 15.15 -6.56
CA PRO A 70 -18.11 14.21 -6.19
C PRO A 70 -17.87 13.07 -7.20
N ARG A 71 -18.57 13.10 -8.34
CA ARG A 71 -18.52 12.03 -9.37
C ARG A 71 -17.24 12.12 -10.20
N CYS A 72 -16.73 10.97 -10.59
CA CYS A 72 -15.60 10.89 -11.51
C CYS A 72 -16.02 11.30 -12.92
N ASP A 73 -15.20 12.12 -13.57
CA ASP A 73 -15.39 12.58 -14.96
C ASP A 73 -14.23 12.18 -15.90
N GLY A 74 -13.28 11.36 -15.38
CA GLY A 74 -12.09 10.94 -16.14
C GLY A 74 -10.90 11.88 -16.00
N SER A 75 -11.00 12.98 -15.24
CA SER A 75 -9.87 13.93 -15.06
C SER A 75 -8.60 13.28 -14.53
N HIS A 76 -8.70 12.09 -13.89
CA HIS A 76 -7.54 11.33 -13.43
C HIS A 76 -6.64 10.84 -14.58
N ASP A 77 -7.16 10.69 -15.80
CA ASP A 77 -6.36 10.26 -16.96
C ASP A 77 -5.37 11.36 -17.41
N ALA A 78 -5.64 12.61 -17.04
CA ALA A 78 -4.78 13.75 -17.35
C ALA A 78 -3.78 14.07 -16.23
N LEU A 79 -3.92 13.44 -15.07
CA LEU A 79 -2.96 13.59 -14.00
C LEU A 79 -1.68 12.83 -14.39
N PRO A 80 -0.51 13.41 -14.07
CA PRO A 80 0.71 12.61 -14.12
C PRO A 80 0.48 11.35 -13.28
N PRO A 81 1.06 10.20 -13.68
CA PRO A 81 1.04 9.02 -12.82
C PRO A 81 1.38 9.49 -11.40
N VAL A 82 0.60 9.06 -10.40
CA VAL A 82 0.99 9.32 -9.00
C VAL A 82 2.41 8.82 -8.91
N GLU A 83 3.37 9.74 -8.94
CA GLU A 83 4.72 9.38 -8.54
C GLU A 83 4.53 8.89 -7.11
N LEU A 84 4.56 7.59 -6.93
CA LEU A 84 4.85 6.97 -5.63
C LEU A 84 5.99 7.83 -5.11
N GLU A 85 5.79 8.56 -4.00
CA GLU A 85 6.76 9.52 -3.49
C GLU A 85 8.13 8.89 -3.69
N VAL A 86 8.88 9.41 -4.67
CA VAL A 86 10.21 8.85 -4.94
C VAL A 86 10.93 9.11 -3.64
N PRO A 87 11.28 8.05 -2.90
CA PRO A 87 11.86 8.21 -1.60
C PRO A 87 13.03 9.18 -1.75
N ASP A 88 13.12 10.20 -0.90
CA ASP A 88 14.21 11.17 -0.95
C ASP A 88 15.52 10.43 -1.23
N ALA A 89 16.06 10.60 -2.43
CA ALA A 89 17.18 9.80 -2.91
C ALA A 89 18.39 9.90 -1.97
N SER A 90 18.48 10.98 -1.17
CA SER A 90 19.51 11.17 -0.15
C SER A 90 19.31 10.31 1.10
N ARG A 91 18.10 9.74 1.29
CA ARG A 91 17.70 8.93 2.46
C ARG A 91 17.19 7.54 2.07
N THR A 92 17.28 7.20 0.80
CA THR A 92 16.85 5.90 0.27
C THR A 92 18.04 4.98 0.11
N THR A 93 17.96 3.83 0.76
CA THR A 93 18.92 2.74 0.58
C THR A 93 18.26 1.63 -0.24
N TRP A 94 18.95 1.22 -1.31
CA TRP A 94 18.50 0.13 -2.17
C TRP A 94 19.13 -1.19 -1.74
N TYR A 95 18.30 -2.17 -1.43
CA TYR A 95 18.71 -3.50 -1.00
C TYR A 95 18.41 -4.52 -2.09
N LYS A 96 19.43 -5.23 -2.58
CA LYS A 96 19.20 -6.39 -3.45
C LYS A 96 18.55 -7.50 -2.65
N VAL A 97 17.36 -7.93 -3.06
CA VAL A 97 16.51 -8.88 -2.31
C VAL A 97 16.27 -10.19 -3.03
N ALA A 98 16.51 -10.23 -4.35
CA ALA A 98 16.41 -11.45 -5.15
C ALA A 98 17.33 -11.34 -6.38
N GLU A 99 17.76 -12.49 -6.91
CA GLU A 99 18.47 -12.56 -8.19
C GLU A 99 17.50 -12.40 -9.36
N ALA A 100 18.03 -11.99 -10.52
CA ALA A 100 17.23 -11.88 -11.74
C ALA A 100 16.59 -13.24 -12.09
N GLY A 101 15.26 -13.25 -12.33
CA GLY A 101 14.51 -14.45 -12.65
C GLY A 101 14.33 -15.47 -11.50
N GLU A 102 14.71 -15.11 -10.29
CA GLU A 102 14.52 -15.99 -9.11
C GLU A 102 13.06 -16.09 -8.69
N MET A 103 12.29 -15.02 -8.87
CA MET A 103 10.85 -15.02 -8.61
C MET A 103 10.09 -15.66 -9.77
N ARG A 104 9.19 -16.58 -9.44
CA ARG A 104 8.28 -17.23 -10.40
C ARG A 104 6.86 -16.75 -10.16
N ASP A 105 6.07 -16.74 -11.21
CA ASP A 105 4.66 -16.38 -11.12
C ASP A 105 3.92 -17.26 -10.09
N GLY A 106 3.07 -16.65 -9.28
CA GLY A 106 2.46 -17.26 -8.10
C GLY A 106 3.39 -17.39 -6.88
N GLY A 107 4.65 -16.96 -6.99
CA GLY A 107 5.64 -17.06 -5.92
C GLY A 107 5.45 -16.01 -4.81
N VAL A 108 5.67 -16.45 -3.58
CA VAL A 108 5.73 -15.62 -2.38
C VAL A 108 6.96 -16.00 -1.57
N ARG A 109 7.72 -15.03 -1.07
CA ARG A 109 8.88 -15.31 -0.23
C ARG A 109 9.21 -14.19 0.74
N SER A 110 9.86 -14.53 1.84
CA SER A 110 10.43 -13.57 2.77
C SER A 110 11.75 -13.00 2.23
N VAL A 111 11.89 -11.69 2.29
CA VAL A 111 13.14 -11.00 1.95
C VAL A 111 13.51 -10.00 3.03
N GLN A 112 14.81 -9.71 3.13
CA GLN A 112 15.35 -8.72 4.05
C GLN A 112 15.81 -7.49 3.29
N ALA A 113 15.33 -6.31 3.71
CA ALA A 113 15.78 -5.03 3.21
C ALA A 113 16.16 -4.14 4.40
N GLY A 114 17.44 -4.11 4.75
CA GLY A 114 17.91 -3.48 5.98
C GLY A 114 17.35 -4.17 7.23
N SER A 115 16.65 -3.43 8.08
CA SER A 115 15.99 -3.96 9.29
C SER A 115 14.58 -4.50 9.02
N LEU A 116 14.06 -4.35 7.80
CA LEU A 116 12.71 -4.75 7.44
C LEU A 116 12.68 -6.18 6.89
N THR A 117 11.69 -6.95 7.34
CA THR A 117 11.31 -8.23 6.73
C THR A 117 10.06 -7.99 5.90
N LEU A 118 10.13 -8.26 4.59
CA LEU A 118 9.06 -7.98 3.64
C LEU A 118 8.61 -9.27 2.94
N ALA A 119 7.38 -9.28 2.46
CA ALA A 119 6.87 -10.31 1.57
C ALA A 119 7.07 -9.85 0.12
N LEU A 120 7.94 -10.54 -0.61
CA LEU A 120 8.11 -10.37 -2.05
C LEU A 120 7.18 -11.34 -2.76
N THR A 121 6.36 -10.81 -3.66
CA THR A 121 5.40 -11.59 -4.45
C THR A 121 5.70 -11.47 -5.94
N CYS A 122 5.29 -12.45 -6.71
CA CYS A 122 5.27 -12.38 -8.17
C CYS A 122 3.90 -12.86 -8.65
N PHE A 123 3.19 -12.00 -9.35
CA PHE A 123 1.85 -12.30 -9.85
C PHE A 123 1.61 -11.66 -11.20
N ASP A 124 1.14 -12.45 -12.18
CA ASP A 124 0.95 -12.06 -13.58
C ASP A 124 2.23 -11.41 -14.18
N GLY A 125 3.38 -12.02 -13.85
CA GLY A 125 4.70 -11.55 -14.28
C GLY A 125 5.15 -10.22 -13.65
N GLN A 126 4.41 -9.70 -12.66
CA GLN A 126 4.74 -8.46 -11.96
C GLN A 126 5.21 -8.76 -10.52
N ILE A 127 6.10 -7.92 -10.04
CA ILE A 127 6.62 -8.01 -8.67
C ILE A 127 5.80 -7.12 -7.74
N GLY A 128 5.51 -7.63 -6.54
CA GLY A 128 4.98 -6.87 -5.41
C GLY A 128 5.92 -6.95 -4.23
N ALA A 129 6.06 -5.87 -3.48
CA ALA A 129 6.82 -5.83 -2.24
C ALA A 129 5.93 -5.27 -1.12
N LEU A 130 5.52 -6.15 -0.21
CA LEU A 130 4.51 -5.87 0.81
C LEU A 130 5.13 -5.95 2.22
N GLU A 131 4.54 -5.23 3.15
CA GLU A 131 4.81 -5.47 4.57
C GLU A 131 4.52 -6.93 4.92
N ASN A 132 5.45 -7.59 5.63
CA ASN A 132 5.30 -9.03 5.92
C ASN A 132 4.27 -9.33 7.02
N ALA A 133 3.90 -8.32 7.81
CA ALA A 133 2.97 -8.49 8.92
C ALA A 133 1.52 -8.28 8.48
N CYS A 134 0.71 -9.33 8.54
CA CYS A 134 -0.73 -9.25 8.27
C CYS A 134 -1.39 -8.25 9.24
N PRO A 135 -2.17 -7.26 8.75
CA PRO A 135 -2.79 -6.22 9.59
C PRO A 135 -3.78 -6.77 10.61
N HIS A 136 -4.30 -7.99 10.41
CA HIS A 136 -5.20 -8.63 11.37
C HIS A 136 -4.52 -8.95 12.70
N GLN A 137 -3.44 -9.74 12.69
CA GLN A 137 -2.71 -10.17 13.89
C GLN A 137 -1.21 -10.41 13.66
N GLY A 138 -0.62 -9.80 12.65
CA GLY A 138 0.81 -9.85 12.41
C GLY A 138 1.33 -11.16 11.79
N GLY A 139 0.44 -12.01 11.25
CA GLY A 139 0.86 -13.26 10.59
C GLY A 139 1.82 -13.00 9.41
N PRO A 140 2.85 -13.85 9.20
CA PRO A 140 3.85 -13.62 8.18
C PRO A 140 3.29 -13.92 6.78
N LEU A 141 3.02 -12.88 5.99
CA LEU A 141 2.45 -13.01 4.65
C LEU A 141 3.39 -13.71 3.67
N SER A 142 4.69 -13.63 3.91
CA SER A 142 5.69 -14.35 3.12
C SER A 142 5.62 -15.88 3.24
N GLU A 143 4.91 -16.39 4.25
CA GLU A 143 4.63 -17.83 4.44
C GLU A 143 3.24 -18.21 3.87
N GLY A 144 2.52 -17.23 3.31
CA GLY A 144 1.25 -17.44 2.64
C GLY A 144 1.40 -17.99 1.22
N SER A 145 0.29 -18.11 0.53
CA SER A 145 0.19 -18.56 -0.86
C SER A 145 -0.68 -17.62 -1.68
N ILE A 146 -0.38 -17.49 -2.97
CA ILE A 146 -1.30 -16.85 -3.92
C ILE A 146 -2.26 -17.92 -4.40
N GLU A 147 -3.54 -17.74 -4.11
CA GLU A 147 -4.61 -18.66 -4.45
C GLU A 147 -5.60 -17.98 -5.40
N CYS A 148 -5.95 -18.67 -6.49
CA CYS A 148 -6.90 -18.17 -7.48
C CYS A 148 -8.21 -18.94 -7.37
N THR A 149 -9.34 -18.22 -7.42
CA THR A 149 -10.68 -18.81 -7.44
C THR A 149 -11.01 -19.33 -8.83
N GLU A 150 -11.53 -20.56 -8.89
CA GLU A 150 -12.04 -21.11 -10.15
C GLU A 150 -13.28 -20.32 -10.59
N GLY A 151 -13.19 -19.65 -11.73
CA GLY A 151 -14.33 -18.98 -12.38
C GLY A 151 -14.23 -17.47 -12.53
N ASP A 152 -13.77 -16.72 -11.54
CA ASP A 152 -13.74 -15.25 -11.56
C ASP A 152 -12.36 -14.72 -11.97
N GLY A 153 -11.33 -15.57 -11.90
CA GLY A 153 -9.94 -15.19 -12.23
C GLY A 153 -9.28 -14.34 -11.14
N ASP A 154 -9.95 -14.06 -10.04
CA ASP A 154 -9.40 -13.31 -8.93
C ASP A 154 -8.40 -14.14 -8.14
N CYS A 155 -7.20 -13.60 -7.96
CA CYS A 155 -6.12 -14.25 -7.23
C CYS A 155 -5.72 -13.40 -6.02
N TRP A 156 -5.55 -14.06 -4.89
CA TRP A 156 -5.31 -13.40 -3.62
C TRP A 156 -4.13 -14.02 -2.87
N LEU A 157 -3.30 -13.17 -2.29
CA LEU A 157 -2.30 -13.60 -1.30
C LEU A 157 -3.02 -13.90 0.01
N ARG A 158 -3.05 -15.18 0.39
CA ARG A 158 -3.75 -15.65 1.59
C ARG A 158 -2.80 -15.71 2.78
N CYS A 159 -3.20 -15.06 3.88
CA CYS A 159 -2.48 -15.12 5.14
C CYS A 159 -2.56 -16.53 5.74
N PRO A 160 -1.40 -17.14 6.14
CA PRO A 160 -1.38 -18.54 6.62
C PRO A 160 -2.05 -18.72 7.99
N TRP A 161 -2.22 -17.66 8.78
CA TRP A 161 -2.78 -17.80 10.13
C TRP A 161 -4.30 -17.88 10.15
N HIS A 162 -4.99 -16.93 9.44
CA HIS A 162 -6.45 -16.83 9.54
C HIS A 162 -7.15 -16.74 8.17
N GLY A 163 -6.42 -16.95 7.07
CA GLY A 163 -7.01 -16.96 5.73
C GLY A 163 -7.49 -15.60 5.22
N TRP A 164 -6.95 -14.50 5.77
CA TRP A 164 -7.22 -13.18 5.20
C TRP A 164 -6.57 -13.03 3.84
N ASP A 165 -7.29 -12.46 2.91
CA ASP A 165 -6.91 -12.33 1.50
C ASP A 165 -6.51 -10.89 1.18
N PHE A 166 -5.41 -10.75 0.41
CA PHE A 166 -4.85 -9.48 -0.02
C PHE A 166 -4.43 -9.55 -1.48
N HIS A 167 -4.55 -8.44 -2.21
CA HIS A 167 -4.07 -8.40 -3.58
C HIS A 167 -2.54 -8.54 -3.60
N PRO A 168 -1.97 -9.48 -4.40
CA PRO A 168 -0.55 -9.82 -4.33
C PRO A 168 0.42 -8.67 -4.60
N LEU A 169 -0.01 -7.67 -5.37
CA LEU A 169 0.83 -6.52 -5.76
C LEU A 169 0.58 -5.27 -4.92
N THR A 170 -0.67 -5.05 -4.48
CA THR A 170 -1.08 -3.81 -3.83
C THR A 170 -1.36 -3.95 -2.34
N GLY A 171 -1.54 -5.17 -1.84
CA GLY A 171 -1.90 -5.43 -0.46
C GLY A 171 -3.36 -5.09 -0.08
N ASN A 172 -4.18 -4.63 -1.04
CA ASN A 172 -5.58 -4.32 -0.75
C ASN A 172 -6.39 -5.60 -0.50
N SER A 173 -7.29 -5.57 0.47
CA SER A 173 -8.22 -6.68 0.72
C SER A 173 -9.33 -6.76 -0.33
N PRO A 174 -10.03 -7.90 -0.45
CA PRO A 174 -11.22 -8.03 -1.29
C PRO A 174 -12.25 -6.93 -0.99
N GLY A 175 -12.75 -6.26 -2.05
CA GLY A 175 -13.62 -5.10 -1.90
C GLY A 175 -12.89 -3.75 -1.92
N GLY A 176 -11.56 -3.74 -2.08
CA GLY A 176 -10.76 -2.53 -2.28
C GLY A 176 -10.59 -1.68 -1.02
N HIS A 177 -10.71 -2.29 0.16
CA HIS A 177 -10.41 -1.62 1.42
C HIS A 177 -8.90 -1.42 1.54
N ASP A 178 -8.48 -0.19 1.81
CA ASP A 178 -7.12 0.11 2.23
C ASP A 178 -6.99 -0.26 3.72
N ASP A 179 -6.46 -1.45 3.98
CA ASP A 179 -6.22 -1.95 5.33
C ASP A 179 -4.96 -1.35 5.96
N GLY A 180 -4.42 -0.28 5.38
CA GLY A 180 -3.19 0.37 5.82
C GLY A 180 -1.94 -0.43 5.51
N PHE A 181 -2.00 -1.28 4.52
CA PHE A 181 -0.91 -2.13 4.08
C PHE A 181 0.19 -1.30 3.40
N LYS A 182 1.42 -1.46 3.86
CA LYS A 182 2.55 -0.77 3.23
C LYS A 182 3.09 -1.58 2.07
N THR A 183 3.21 -0.93 0.92
CA THR A 183 3.97 -1.40 -0.22
C THR A 183 5.31 -0.65 -0.30
N TYR A 184 6.30 -1.28 -0.92
CA TYR A 184 7.64 -0.72 -1.03
C TYR A 184 8.04 -0.58 -2.48
N PRO A 185 8.61 0.56 -2.89
CA PRO A 185 9.12 0.75 -4.24
C PRO A 185 10.23 -0.26 -4.55
N PHE A 186 10.23 -0.77 -5.77
CA PHE A 186 11.25 -1.70 -6.23
C PHE A 186 11.72 -1.35 -7.64
N GLU A 187 12.91 -1.83 -7.99
CA GLU A 187 13.47 -1.80 -9.32
C GLU A 187 13.97 -3.19 -9.70
N GLU A 188 13.62 -3.62 -10.92
CA GLU A 188 14.25 -4.76 -11.55
C GLU A 188 15.48 -4.27 -12.33
N ARG A 189 16.64 -4.80 -11.97
CA ARG A 189 17.91 -4.53 -12.64
C ARG A 189 18.43 -5.80 -13.30
N ASP A 190 19.42 -5.68 -14.18
CA ASP A 190 19.97 -6.83 -14.93
C ASP A 190 20.42 -8.00 -14.04
N ASP A 191 20.82 -7.71 -12.82
CA ASP A 191 21.34 -8.67 -11.85
C ASP A 191 20.36 -9.05 -10.74
N GLY A 192 19.15 -8.43 -10.67
CA GLY A 192 18.18 -8.79 -9.63
C GLY A 192 17.13 -7.73 -9.30
N ILE A 193 16.38 -8.00 -8.24
CA ILE A 193 15.33 -7.13 -7.70
C ILE A 193 15.88 -6.36 -6.51
N TYR A 194 15.68 -5.04 -6.54
CA TYR A 194 16.11 -4.10 -5.50
C TYR A 194 14.92 -3.41 -4.88
N LEU A 195 14.86 -3.35 -3.55
CA LEU A 195 13.84 -2.62 -2.80
C LEU A 195 14.40 -1.33 -2.23
N ALA A 196 13.61 -0.26 -2.34
CA ALA A 196 13.92 1.04 -1.75
C ALA A 196 13.38 1.11 -0.32
N VAL A 197 14.25 1.34 0.64
CA VAL A 197 13.87 1.55 2.05
C VAL A 197 14.33 2.93 2.48
N GLN A 198 13.41 3.72 3.03
CA GLN A 198 13.76 4.98 3.66
C GLN A 198 14.22 4.73 5.10
N GLU A 199 15.43 5.16 5.40
CA GLU A 199 15.89 5.19 6.78
C GLU A 199 15.21 6.33 7.53
N SER A 200 14.43 5.99 8.58
CA SER A 200 13.87 6.99 9.48
C SER A 200 15.02 7.76 10.15
N ALA A 201 14.95 9.10 10.14
CA ALA A 201 15.90 9.93 10.86
C ALA A 201 15.80 9.62 12.36
N GLY A 202 16.75 8.86 12.91
CA GLY A 202 16.89 8.67 14.35
C GLY A 202 16.92 7.24 14.86
N HIS A 203 17.78 6.40 14.34
CA HIS A 203 18.41 5.34 15.13
C HIS A 203 19.73 4.93 14.45
N ALA A 204 20.78 5.66 14.76
CA ALA A 204 22.11 5.15 14.49
C ALA A 204 22.26 3.85 15.30
N PRO A 205 22.71 2.73 14.70
CA PRO A 205 23.03 1.54 15.47
C PRO A 205 24.12 1.92 16.47
N THR A 206 23.77 1.92 17.77
CA THR A 206 24.77 1.93 18.82
C THR A 206 25.51 0.60 18.71
N VAL A 207 26.65 0.62 18.03
CA VAL A 207 27.63 -0.45 18.12
C VAL A 207 28.16 -0.36 19.56
N SER A 208 27.59 -1.19 20.45
CA SER A 208 28.17 -1.43 21.76
C SER A 208 29.50 -2.12 21.52
N ALA A 209 30.60 -1.40 21.81
CA ALA A 209 31.92 -1.97 21.84
C ALA A 209 31.92 -3.17 22.81
N PRO A 210 32.62 -4.26 22.50
CA PRO A 210 32.76 -5.37 23.43
C PRO A 210 33.47 -4.90 24.67
N ASP A 211 32.80 -5.03 25.82
CA ASP A 211 33.34 -4.75 27.14
C ASP A 211 34.51 -5.72 27.40
N GLY A 212 35.71 -5.18 27.27
CA GLY A 212 36.96 -5.89 27.57
C GLY A 212 37.11 -6.09 29.08
N ARG A 213 36.41 -7.08 29.67
CA ARG A 213 36.71 -7.58 31.00
C ARG A 213 37.53 -8.84 30.89
N ASP A 214 38.83 -8.61 31.02
CA ASP A 214 39.86 -9.59 31.29
C ASP A 214 39.55 -10.27 32.64
N HIS A 215 39.11 -11.51 32.62
CA HIS A 215 39.06 -12.35 33.80
C HIS A 215 40.35 -13.18 33.83
N GLY A 216 41.38 -12.59 34.42
CA GLY A 216 42.58 -13.31 34.80
C GLY A 216 42.26 -14.43 35.76
N CYS A 217 42.43 -15.66 35.33
CA CYS A 217 42.59 -16.82 36.21
C CYS A 217 43.93 -16.69 36.98
N ARG A 218 43.85 -16.57 38.29
CA ARG A 218 44.96 -16.89 39.18
C ARG A 218 44.66 -18.20 39.90
N ASN A 219 45.59 -19.13 39.73
CA ASN A 219 45.91 -20.32 40.52
C ASN A 219 44.73 -21.14 41.12
#